data_f3474e8e28dd6032416a493c77dd7fcb
#
_entry.id   f3474e8e28dd6032416a493c77dd7fcb
#
_cell.length_a   1.000
_cell.length_b   1.000
_cell.length_c   1.000
_cell.angle_alpha   90.00
_cell.angle_beta   90.00
_cell.angle_gamma   90.00
#
_symmetry.space_group_name_H-M   'P 1'
#
loop_
_entity.id
_entity.type
_entity.pdbx_description
1 polymer ?
#
loop_
_entity_poly.entity_id
_entity_poly.type
_entity_poly.pdbx_seq_one_letter_code
_entity_poly.pdbx_strand_id
1 'polypeptide(L)'
;MTDEQIYASALTRIPGIGNIALCNLIKQVGSATAIFQHRKELSQLVPGVSDKLIKALDCPEAFKRAEEELVFAEKNQIKCLTFNDKDYPDRLRECDDAPIVLYYRGNTELNSLRVISIVGTRHATPYGLDLCNAFIRQLSEICPDVLIISGLAYGIDIQAHRTALQYNFPTVGVLAHGLDRIYPSAHRKTAISMMDNGGLLTEFMSGTNPDKQNFVKRNRIVAGMCDAAIVVESAAKGGALITAELAGSYHKDCFAFPGKVMDMYSAGCNELIKNNKASLIMNAEDFVQAMGWDYQTKAKTGNVQRELFPELSAEEKLIIEVLEKNTEGMQINNLVVACNIPISQMSGILFELEMKGVIRAMAGGIYRLLL
;
A
#
# COMPACT_ATOMS: atom_id res chain seq x y z
N MET A 1 13.52 -14.28 20.14
CA MET A 1 13.56 -12.97 20.84
C MET A 1 14.96 -12.38 20.71
N THR A 2 15.11 -11.16 20.19
CA THR A 2 16.38 -10.43 20.02
C THR A 2 16.41 -9.18 20.91
N ASP A 3 17.61 -8.66 21.22
CA ASP A 3 17.76 -7.43 22.00
C ASP A 3 17.05 -6.25 21.32
N GLU A 4 17.13 -6.13 20.00
CA GLU A 4 16.45 -5.08 19.25
C GLU A 4 14.93 -5.13 19.43
N GLN A 5 14.34 -6.33 19.43
CA GLN A 5 12.90 -6.49 19.68
C GLN A 5 12.52 -6.07 21.11
N ILE A 6 13.33 -6.38 22.11
CA ILE A 6 13.10 -5.96 23.50
C ILE A 6 13.17 -4.44 23.60
N TYR A 7 14.27 -3.84 23.11
CA TYR A 7 14.48 -2.41 23.20
C TYR A 7 13.44 -1.61 22.39
N ALA A 8 13.14 -2.01 21.17
CA ALA A 8 12.11 -1.36 20.35
C ALA A 8 10.74 -1.43 21.01
N SER A 9 10.36 -2.62 21.52
CA SER A 9 9.10 -2.79 22.24
C SER A 9 9.05 -1.93 23.51
N ALA A 10 10.15 -1.89 24.30
CA ALA A 10 10.24 -1.05 25.50
C ALA A 10 10.09 0.44 25.16
N LEU A 11 10.73 0.93 24.08
CA LEU A 11 10.59 2.32 23.62
C LEU A 11 9.14 2.73 23.40
N THR A 12 8.28 1.84 22.87
CA THR A 12 6.86 2.15 22.67
C THR A 12 6.09 2.37 23.98
N ARG A 13 6.65 1.97 25.12
CA ARG A 13 6.06 2.11 26.45
C ARG A 13 6.61 3.27 27.25
N ILE A 14 7.61 3.98 26.74
CA ILE A 14 8.19 5.14 27.42
C ILE A 14 7.18 6.30 27.41
N PRO A 15 6.76 6.82 28.57
CA PRO A 15 5.81 7.93 28.62
C PRO A 15 6.34 9.20 27.97
N GLY A 16 5.48 9.90 27.23
CA GLY A 16 5.80 11.23 26.69
C GLY A 16 6.58 11.23 25.37
N ILE A 17 6.85 10.05 24.77
CA ILE A 17 7.48 9.94 23.45
C ILE A 17 6.40 9.51 22.46
N GLY A 18 6.15 10.33 21.44
CA GLY A 18 5.24 9.99 20.32
C GLY A 18 5.95 9.25 19.19
N ASN A 19 5.16 8.63 18.30
CA ASN A 19 5.69 7.83 17.19
C ASN A 19 6.65 8.60 16.28
N ILE A 20 6.37 9.86 15.97
CA ILE A 20 7.27 10.72 15.15
C ILE A 20 8.63 10.84 15.80
N ALA A 21 8.67 11.11 17.12
CA ALA A 21 9.92 11.23 17.84
C ALA A 21 10.69 9.91 17.91
N LEU A 22 9.98 8.78 18.12
CA LEU A 22 10.56 7.44 18.11
C LEU A 22 11.13 7.09 16.73
N CYS A 23 10.37 7.35 15.66
CA CYS A 23 10.79 7.10 14.30
C CYS A 23 12.06 7.92 13.95
N ASN A 24 12.08 9.21 14.31
CA ASN A 24 13.23 10.08 14.11
C ASN A 24 14.45 9.62 14.91
N LEU A 25 14.27 9.20 16.15
CA LEU A 25 15.36 8.65 16.96
C LEU A 25 15.98 7.41 16.31
N ILE A 26 15.15 6.45 15.84
CA ILE A 26 15.64 5.25 15.15
C ILE A 26 16.38 5.65 13.86
N LYS A 27 15.80 6.55 13.05
CA LYS A 27 16.42 7.00 11.78
C LYS A 27 17.79 7.68 12.01
N GLN A 28 17.97 8.41 13.11
CA GLN A 28 19.22 9.14 13.39
C GLN A 28 20.26 8.29 14.12
N VAL A 29 19.85 7.45 15.06
CA VAL A 29 20.75 6.62 15.87
C VAL A 29 21.00 5.25 15.25
N GLY A 30 20.09 4.78 14.40
CA GLY A 30 20.18 3.54 13.63
C GLY A 30 19.37 2.39 14.19
N SER A 31 19.24 2.22 15.51
CA SER A 31 18.46 1.12 16.11
C SER A 31 17.97 1.46 17.52
N ALA A 32 16.97 0.71 18.00
CA ALA A 32 16.51 0.82 19.37
C ALA A 32 17.60 0.41 20.37
N THR A 33 18.34 -0.63 20.05
CA THR A 33 19.51 -1.08 20.84
C THR A 33 20.53 0.04 20.99
N ALA A 34 20.90 0.71 19.89
CA ALA A 34 21.88 1.82 19.91
C ALA A 34 21.38 3.03 20.73
N ILE A 35 20.06 3.32 20.70
CA ILE A 35 19.46 4.39 21.53
C ILE A 35 19.73 4.13 23.02
N PHE A 36 19.54 2.91 23.49
CA PHE A 36 19.79 2.57 24.91
C PHE A 36 21.28 2.49 25.23
N GLN A 37 22.11 1.98 24.34
CA GLN A 37 23.57 1.91 24.52
C GLN A 37 24.21 3.29 24.63
N HIS A 38 23.79 4.24 23.77
CA HIS A 38 24.30 5.61 23.73
C HIS A 38 23.41 6.61 24.49
N ARG A 39 22.57 6.13 25.39
CA ARG A 39 21.56 6.93 26.11
C ARG A 39 22.12 8.21 26.74
N LYS A 40 23.35 8.18 27.29
CA LYS A 40 23.97 9.32 27.92
C LYS A 40 24.48 10.40 26.92
N GLU A 41 24.70 10.01 25.69
CA GLU A 41 25.25 10.83 24.62
C GLU A 41 24.17 11.29 23.63
N LEU A 42 22.89 10.87 23.84
CA LEU A 42 21.79 11.14 22.89
C LEU A 42 21.57 12.63 22.62
N SER A 43 21.80 13.51 23.62
CA SER A 43 21.70 14.97 23.43
C SER A 43 22.76 15.52 22.47
N GLN A 44 23.90 14.83 22.33
CA GLN A 44 24.97 15.18 21.40
C GLN A 44 24.73 14.57 20.01
N LEU A 45 24.16 13.37 19.96
CA LEU A 45 23.92 12.62 18.73
C LEU A 45 22.67 13.12 17.98
N VAL A 46 21.65 13.53 18.72
CA VAL A 46 20.33 13.88 18.17
C VAL A 46 19.92 15.27 18.64
N PRO A 47 19.94 16.29 17.76
CA PRO A 47 19.48 17.63 18.09
C PRO A 47 18.03 17.62 18.58
N GLY A 48 17.77 18.32 19.69
CA GLY A 48 16.41 18.45 20.27
C GLY A 48 16.01 17.34 21.26
N VAL A 49 16.86 16.36 21.52
CA VAL A 49 16.67 15.40 22.61
C VAL A 49 16.86 16.09 23.95
N SER A 50 15.80 16.10 24.77
CA SER A 50 15.84 16.72 26.10
C SER A 50 16.33 15.77 27.19
N ASP A 51 16.90 16.31 28.25
CA ASP A 51 17.28 15.53 29.45
C ASP A 51 16.09 14.79 30.07
N LYS A 52 14.88 15.33 29.92
CA LYS A 52 13.64 14.67 30.36
C LYS A 52 13.43 13.36 29.61
N LEU A 53 13.69 13.34 28.30
CA LEU A 53 13.57 12.14 27.47
C LEU A 53 14.64 11.12 27.87
N ILE A 54 15.89 11.56 28.07
CA ILE A 54 17.01 10.68 28.49
C ILE A 54 16.67 10.01 29.83
N LYS A 55 16.15 10.76 30.77
CA LYS A 55 15.69 10.21 32.08
C LYS A 55 14.51 9.25 31.92
N ALA A 56 13.58 9.53 31.01
CA ALA A 56 12.42 8.67 30.77
C ALA A 56 12.81 7.31 30.18
N LEU A 57 13.97 7.20 29.51
CA LEU A 57 14.49 5.91 29.01
C LEU A 57 14.89 4.95 30.15
N ASP A 58 15.05 5.44 31.37
CA ASP A 58 15.29 4.59 32.54
C ASP A 58 13.95 4.13 33.13
N CYS A 59 13.28 3.21 32.45
CA CYS A 59 11.96 2.73 32.80
C CYS A 59 11.92 1.18 32.84
N PRO A 60 12.32 0.56 33.97
CA PRO A 60 12.34 -0.91 34.10
C PRO A 60 11.01 -1.58 33.81
N GLU A 61 9.89 -0.89 34.10
CA GLU A 61 8.54 -1.42 33.84
C GLU A 61 8.28 -1.56 32.33
N ALA A 62 8.83 -0.67 31.50
CA ALA A 62 8.71 -0.75 30.04
C ALA A 62 9.43 -2.00 29.49
N PHE A 63 10.60 -2.32 30.03
CA PHE A 63 11.36 -3.53 29.68
C PHE A 63 10.63 -4.79 30.09
N LYS A 64 10.20 -4.86 31.35
CA LYS A 64 9.42 -5.98 31.84
C LYS A 64 8.18 -6.25 30.97
N ARG A 65 7.45 -5.18 30.62
CA ARG A 65 6.27 -5.30 29.76
C ARG A 65 6.62 -5.74 28.34
N ALA A 66 7.76 -5.28 27.79
CA ALA A 66 8.25 -5.70 26.49
C ALA A 66 8.63 -7.20 26.47
N GLU A 67 9.33 -7.68 27.49
CA GLU A 67 9.67 -9.10 27.63
C GLU A 67 8.41 -9.97 27.73
N GLU A 68 7.44 -9.58 28.57
CA GLU A 68 6.14 -10.27 28.69
C GLU A 68 5.44 -10.35 27.33
N GLU A 69 5.46 -9.26 26.53
CA GLU A 69 4.86 -9.25 25.20
C GLU A 69 5.57 -10.16 24.21
N LEU A 70 6.88 -10.18 24.22
CA LEU A 70 7.65 -11.04 23.31
C LEU A 70 7.48 -12.52 23.65
N VAL A 71 7.39 -12.89 24.94
CA VAL A 71 7.04 -14.24 25.37
C VAL A 71 5.63 -14.61 24.91
N PHE A 72 4.67 -13.70 25.04
CA PHE A 72 3.31 -13.89 24.51
C PHE A 72 3.33 -14.07 22.99
N ALA A 73 4.08 -13.25 22.26
CA ALA A 73 4.19 -13.29 20.81
C ALA A 73 4.76 -14.64 20.34
N GLU A 74 5.85 -15.11 20.94
CA GLU A 74 6.48 -16.39 20.61
C GLU A 74 5.52 -17.56 20.84
N LYS A 75 4.85 -17.61 22.00
CA LYS A 75 3.86 -18.64 22.34
C LYS A 75 2.67 -18.70 21.37
N ASN A 76 2.29 -17.55 20.77
CA ASN A 76 1.14 -17.44 19.87
C ASN A 76 1.52 -17.34 18.39
N GLN A 77 2.78 -17.63 18.02
CA GLN A 77 3.27 -17.57 16.65
C GLN A 77 3.08 -16.17 16.01
N ILE A 78 3.25 -15.13 16.80
CA ILE A 78 3.20 -13.73 16.38
C ILE A 78 4.62 -13.26 16.10
N LYS A 79 4.86 -12.76 14.90
CA LYS A 79 6.14 -12.10 14.55
C LYS A 79 6.16 -10.70 15.15
N CYS A 80 7.24 -10.37 15.84
CA CYS A 80 7.54 -9.00 16.25
C CYS A 80 8.47 -8.40 15.20
N LEU A 81 7.97 -7.44 14.43
CA LEU A 81 8.70 -6.76 13.36
C LEU A 81 9.17 -5.39 13.87
N THR A 82 10.47 -5.19 13.93
CA THR A 82 11.07 -3.88 14.28
C THR A 82 11.26 -3.04 13.02
N PHE A 83 11.40 -1.74 13.18
CA PHE A 83 11.47 -0.77 12.08
C PHE A 83 12.53 -1.10 11.02
N ASN A 84 13.64 -1.73 11.41
CA ASN A 84 14.74 -2.09 10.51
C ASN A 84 14.66 -3.51 9.95
N ASP A 85 13.66 -4.31 10.36
CA ASP A 85 13.51 -5.66 9.85
C ASP A 85 13.13 -5.64 8.36
N LYS A 86 13.69 -6.58 7.59
CA LYS A 86 13.38 -6.73 6.16
C LYS A 86 11.90 -7.01 5.89
N ASP A 87 11.22 -7.68 6.82
CA ASP A 87 9.80 -8.05 6.71
C ASP A 87 8.87 -6.89 7.19
N TYR A 88 9.43 -5.78 7.70
CA TYR A 88 8.67 -4.59 8.04
C TYR A 88 8.13 -3.93 6.76
N PRO A 89 6.86 -3.46 6.71
CA PRO A 89 6.29 -2.86 5.50
C PRO A 89 7.08 -1.62 5.04
N ASP A 90 7.73 -1.70 3.87
CA ASP A 90 8.57 -0.60 3.34
C ASP A 90 7.75 0.68 3.11
N ARG A 91 6.53 0.55 2.56
CA ARG A 91 5.62 1.69 2.34
C ARG A 91 5.29 2.44 3.62
N LEU A 92 5.14 1.71 4.74
CA LEU A 92 4.87 2.30 6.04
C LEU A 92 6.13 2.91 6.66
N ARG A 93 7.30 2.32 6.41
CA ARG A 93 8.61 2.85 6.87
C ARG A 93 8.90 4.25 6.34
N GLU A 94 8.38 4.58 5.17
CA GLU A 94 8.49 5.92 4.56
C GLU A 94 7.67 7.00 5.30
N CYS A 95 6.65 6.60 6.06
CA CYS A 95 5.81 7.54 6.80
C CYS A 95 6.56 8.11 8.03
N ASP A 96 6.36 9.41 8.30
CA ASP A 96 7.06 10.08 9.41
C ASP A 96 6.63 9.59 10.79
N ASP A 97 5.41 9.08 10.91
CA ASP A 97 4.84 8.57 12.15
C ASP A 97 4.72 7.03 12.16
N ALA A 98 5.53 6.35 11.35
CA ALA A 98 5.58 4.90 11.30
C ALA A 98 5.78 4.29 12.70
N PRO A 99 5.06 3.23 13.07
CA PRO A 99 5.30 2.54 14.33
C PRO A 99 6.66 1.83 14.30
N ILE A 100 7.46 1.97 15.36
CA ILE A 100 8.79 1.34 15.40
C ILE A 100 8.73 -0.17 15.65
N VAL A 101 7.56 -0.70 16.04
CA VAL A 101 7.28 -2.12 16.23
C VAL A 101 5.90 -2.45 15.71
N LEU A 102 5.80 -3.57 15.03
CA LEU A 102 4.55 -4.20 14.61
C LEU A 102 4.50 -5.65 15.07
N TYR A 103 3.33 -6.09 15.49
CA TYR A 103 3.04 -7.47 15.81
C TYR A 103 2.19 -8.06 14.70
N TYR A 104 2.68 -9.11 14.04
CA TYR A 104 2.05 -9.72 12.87
C TYR A 104 1.81 -11.21 13.08
N ARG A 105 0.60 -11.66 12.77
CA ARG A 105 0.24 -13.08 12.71
C ARG A 105 -0.44 -13.40 11.39
N GLY A 106 0.23 -14.16 10.55
CA GLY A 106 -0.23 -14.52 9.21
C GLY A 106 0.88 -15.16 8.40
N ASN A 107 0.58 -15.45 7.15
CA ASN A 107 1.47 -16.16 6.24
C ASN A 107 1.83 -15.38 4.96
N THR A 108 1.28 -14.17 4.75
CA THR A 108 1.60 -13.38 3.55
C THR A 108 2.77 -12.44 3.78
N GLU A 109 3.46 -12.11 2.70
CA GLU A 109 4.48 -11.06 2.69
C GLU A 109 3.82 -9.68 2.70
N LEU A 110 4.27 -8.80 3.61
CA LEU A 110 3.73 -7.45 3.75
C LEU A 110 4.27 -6.49 2.68
N ASN A 111 5.40 -6.84 2.05
CA ASN A 111 6.05 -6.10 0.97
C ASN A 111 5.67 -6.64 -0.42
N SER A 112 4.40 -7.02 -0.60
CA SER A 112 3.86 -7.41 -1.90
C SER A 112 4.04 -6.31 -2.95
N LEU A 113 4.18 -6.70 -4.22
CA LEU A 113 4.41 -5.77 -5.34
C LEU A 113 3.33 -4.69 -5.43
N ARG A 114 2.07 -5.07 -5.18
CA ARG A 114 0.90 -4.18 -5.23
C ARG A 114 0.10 -4.31 -3.95
N VAL A 115 -0.14 -3.20 -3.28
CA VAL A 115 -0.87 -3.16 -2.01
C VAL A 115 -1.93 -2.08 -2.06
N ILE A 116 -3.18 -2.43 -1.79
CA ILE A 116 -4.28 -1.46 -1.70
C ILE A 116 -4.94 -1.49 -0.34
N SER A 117 -5.41 -0.34 0.11
CA SER A 117 -6.28 -0.24 1.28
C SER A 117 -7.71 0.02 0.84
N ILE A 118 -8.64 -0.80 1.29
CA ILE A 118 -10.09 -0.62 1.04
C ILE A 118 -10.76 -0.24 2.35
N VAL A 119 -11.38 0.92 2.39
CA VAL A 119 -12.02 1.47 3.58
C VAL A 119 -13.40 2.03 3.28
N GLY A 120 -14.24 2.17 4.30
CA GLY A 120 -15.55 2.78 4.14
C GLY A 120 -16.33 2.89 5.44
N THR A 121 -17.62 3.18 5.28
CA THR A 121 -18.55 3.31 6.40
C THR A 121 -18.75 1.99 7.13
N ARG A 122 -18.97 2.08 8.46
CA ARG A 122 -19.38 0.92 9.27
C ARG A 122 -20.84 0.52 9.07
N HIS A 123 -21.63 1.40 8.46
CA HIS A 123 -23.04 1.24 8.12
C HIS A 123 -23.19 1.14 6.59
N ALA A 124 -22.49 0.17 6.00
CA ALA A 124 -22.52 -0.03 4.57
C ALA A 124 -23.93 -0.32 4.05
N THR A 125 -24.31 0.36 2.99
CA THR A 125 -25.56 0.09 2.28
C THR A 125 -25.40 -1.12 1.35
N PRO A 126 -26.50 -1.72 0.86
CA PRO A 126 -26.41 -2.75 -0.20
C PRO A 126 -25.58 -2.26 -1.39
N TYR A 127 -25.72 -1.00 -1.80
CA TYR A 127 -24.93 -0.40 -2.88
C TYR A 127 -23.42 -0.44 -2.59
N GLY A 128 -22.98 0.00 -1.40
CA GLY A 128 -21.57 -0.04 -1.02
C GLY A 128 -21.00 -1.45 -0.91
N LEU A 129 -21.80 -2.41 -0.43
CA LEU A 129 -21.42 -3.83 -0.39
C LEU A 129 -21.26 -4.42 -1.79
N ASP A 130 -22.20 -4.11 -2.71
CA ASP A 130 -22.17 -4.58 -4.09
C ASP A 130 -20.99 -3.98 -4.86
N LEU A 131 -20.69 -2.68 -4.66
CA LEU A 131 -19.52 -2.03 -5.24
C LEU A 131 -18.21 -2.68 -4.77
N CYS A 132 -18.07 -2.90 -3.47
CA CYS A 132 -16.89 -3.55 -2.90
C CYS A 132 -16.70 -4.97 -3.49
N ASN A 133 -17.77 -5.73 -3.59
CA ASN A 133 -17.77 -7.06 -4.19
C ASN A 133 -17.40 -7.03 -5.68
N ALA A 134 -18.05 -6.17 -6.45
CA ALA A 134 -17.83 -6.06 -7.89
C ALA A 134 -16.38 -5.63 -8.19
N PHE A 135 -15.88 -4.64 -7.45
CA PHE A 135 -14.50 -4.15 -7.60
C PHE A 135 -13.46 -5.25 -7.34
N ILE A 136 -13.55 -5.95 -6.20
CA ILE A 136 -12.55 -6.98 -5.84
C ILE A 136 -12.67 -8.18 -6.81
N ARG A 137 -13.88 -8.57 -7.23
CA ARG A 137 -14.07 -9.59 -8.24
C ARG A 137 -13.40 -9.23 -9.56
N GLN A 138 -13.68 -8.04 -10.11
CA GLN A 138 -13.08 -7.57 -11.36
C GLN A 138 -11.56 -7.48 -11.22
N LEU A 139 -11.08 -6.96 -10.08
CA LEU A 139 -9.63 -6.88 -9.80
C LEU A 139 -8.97 -8.26 -9.85
N SER A 140 -9.64 -9.31 -9.36
CA SER A 140 -9.11 -10.67 -9.40
C SER A 140 -8.95 -11.23 -10.82
N GLU A 141 -9.72 -10.71 -11.76
CA GLU A 141 -9.67 -11.14 -13.17
C GLU A 141 -8.55 -10.44 -13.95
N ILE A 142 -8.23 -9.17 -13.59
CA ILE A 142 -7.30 -8.32 -14.35
C ILE A 142 -5.95 -8.11 -13.65
N CYS A 143 -5.91 -8.16 -12.31
CA CYS A 143 -4.70 -7.89 -11.52
C CYS A 143 -4.67 -8.78 -10.25
N PRO A 144 -4.38 -10.09 -10.36
CA PRO A 144 -4.52 -11.04 -9.24
C PRO A 144 -3.46 -10.89 -8.14
N ASP A 145 -2.34 -10.22 -8.40
CA ASP A 145 -1.20 -10.10 -7.47
C ASP A 145 -1.31 -8.83 -6.61
N VAL A 146 -2.39 -8.70 -5.85
CA VAL A 146 -2.64 -7.55 -4.99
C VAL A 146 -2.87 -8.00 -3.55
N LEU A 147 -2.19 -7.37 -2.60
CA LEU A 147 -2.48 -7.48 -1.17
C LEU A 147 -3.55 -6.45 -0.79
N ILE A 148 -4.65 -6.91 -0.18
CA ILE A 148 -5.73 -6.05 0.29
C ILE A 148 -5.59 -5.81 1.79
N ILE A 149 -5.51 -4.53 2.18
CA ILE A 149 -5.43 -4.10 3.57
C ILE A 149 -6.73 -3.42 3.98
N SER A 150 -7.20 -3.68 5.18
CA SER A 150 -8.31 -2.94 5.80
C SER A 150 -8.27 -3.04 7.32
N GLY A 151 -9.28 -2.47 7.98
CA GLY A 151 -9.29 -2.33 9.44
C GLY A 151 -10.07 -3.38 10.21
N LEU A 152 -10.62 -4.41 9.57
CA LEU A 152 -11.50 -5.41 10.18
C LEU A 152 -12.72 -4.82 10.92
N ALA A 153 -13.10 -3.58 10.64
CA ALA A 153 -14.28 -2.92 11.21
C ALA A 153 -15.58 -3.44 10.56
N TYR A 154 -16.73 -3.07 11.11
CA TYR A 154 -18.02 -3.33 10.48
C TYR A 154 -18.13 -2.65 9.12
N GLY A 155 -19.06 -3.10 8.28
CA GLY A 155 -19.39 -2.50 6.98
C GLY A 155 -18.36 -2.83 5.90
N ILE A 156 -17.78 -1.84 5.26
CA ILE A 156 -16.90 -2.03 4.09
C ILE A 156 -15.64 -2.80 4.43
N ASP A 157 -15.01 -2.55 5.60
CA ASP A 157 -13.76 -3.23 5.97
C ASP A 157 -13.93 -4.76 5.99
N ILE A 158 -14.93 -5.26 6.72
CA ILE A 158 -15.19 -6.71 6.78
C ILE A 158 -15.64 -7.28 5.44
N GLN A 159 -16.38 -6.51 4.63
CA GLN A 159 -16.76 -6.93 3.30
C GLN A 159 -15.54 -7.09 2.40
N ALA A 160 -14.62 -6.13 2.42
CA ALA A 160 -13.37 -6.21 1.68
C ALA A 160 -12.57 -7.48 2.02
N HIS A 161 -12.41 -7.80 3.31
CA HIS A 161 -11.71 -9.02 3.73
C HIS A 161 -12.42 -10.30 3.27
N ARG A 162 -13.75 -10.38 3.42
CA ARG A 162 -14.53 -11.56 3.00
C ARG A 162 -14.47 -11.77 1.50
N THR A 163 -14.60 -10.70 0.73
CA THR A 163 -14.52 -10.76 -0.72
C THR A 163 -13.10 -11.08 -1.19
N ALA A 164 -12.07 -10.50 -0.56
CA ALA A 164 -10.68 -10.84 -0.83
C ALA A 164 -10.43 -12.35 -0.67
N LEU A 165 -10.84 -12.93 0.45
CA LEU A 165 -10.72 -14.36 0.70
C LEU A 165 -11.50 -15.21 -0.31
N GLN A 166 -12.69 -14.76 -0.72
CA GLN A 166 -13.53 -15.44 -1.71
C GLN A 166 -12.85 -15.52 -3.08
N TYR A 167 -12.09 -14.49 -3.46
CA TYR A 167 -11.37 -14.41 -4.73
C TYR A 167 -9.86 -14.68 -4.59
N ASN A 168 -9.45 -15.33 -3.49
CA ASN A 168 -8.09 -15.78 -3.21
C ASN A 168 -7.03 -14.64 -3.13
N PHE A 169 -7.44 -13.40 -2.90
CA PHE A 169 -6.49 -12.34 -2.56
C PHE A 169 -5.98 -12.50 -1.14
N PRO A 170 -4.68 -12.35 -0.92
CA PRO A 170 -4.15 -12.18 0.43
C PRO A 170 -4.72 -10.90 1.05
N THR A 171 -5.10 -10.98 2.34
CA THR A 171 -5.69 -9.82 3.00
C THR A 171 -5.22 -9.67 4.43
N VAL A 172 -4.82 -8.44 4.80
CA VAL A 172 -4.29 -8.11 6.14
C VAL A 172 -5.21 -7.16 6.87
N GLY A 173 -5.69 -7.61 8.04
CA GLY A 173 -6.47 -6.80 8.95
C GLY A 173 -5.58 -6.05 9.93
N VAL A 174 -5.56 -4.73 9.86
CA VAL A 174 -4.87 -3.91 10.85
C VAL A 174 -5.79 -3.69 12.04
N LEU A 175 -5.33 -3.98 13.25
CA LEU A 175 -6.17 -3.95 14.46
C LEU A 175 -5.87 -2.74 15.34
N ALA A 176 -6.87 -2.28 16.09
CA ALA A 176 -6.76 -1.18 17.05
C ALA A 176 -6.59 -1.66 18.51
N HIS A 177 -6.11 -2.89 18.67
CA HIS A 177 -5.92 -3.59 19.96
C HIS A 177 -4.87 -4.68 19.81
N GLY A 178 -4.47 -5.30 20.90
CA GLY A 178 -3.52 -6.41 20.88
C GLY A 178 -4.05 -7.68 20.22
N LEU A 179 -3.15 -8.57 19.78
CA LEU A 179 -3.49 -9.85 19.12
C LEU A 179 -3.98 -10.94 20.09
N ASP A 180 -4.17 -10.61 21.36
CA ASP A 180 -4.76 -11.49 22.39
C ASP A 180 -6.28 -11.68 22.20
N ARG A 181 -6.92 -10.86 21.38
CA ARG A 181 -8.36 -10.87 21.12
C ARG A 181 -8.70 -10.46 19.71
N ILE A 182 -9.94 -10.71 19.29
CA ILE A 182 -10.51 -10.22 18.04
C ILE A 182 -11.69 -9.31 18.35
N TYR A 183 -11.66 -8.10 17.83
CA TYR A 183 -12.74 -7.13 17.90
C TYR A 183 -13.05 -6.54 16.51
N PRO A 184 -14.31 -6.54 16.08
CA PRO A 184 -15.48 -7.11 16.74
C PRO A 184 -15.45 -8.66 16.81
N SER A 185 -16.01 -9.25 17.87
CA SER A 185 -16.04 -10.71 18.02
C SER A 185 -16.82 -11.43 16.90
N ALA A 186 -17.80 -10.74 16.31
CA ALA A 186 -18.55 -11.22 15.13
C ALA A 186 -17.66 -11.47 13.89
N HIS A 187 -16.48 -10.89 13.83
CA HIS A 187 -15.55 -11.05 12.70
C HIS A 187 -14.51 -12.16 12.94
N ARG A 188 -14.59 -12.88 14.07
CA ARG A 188 -13.61 -13.91 14.46
C ARG A 188 -13.40 -14.99 13.39
N LYS A 189 -14.48 -15.48 12.76
CA LYS A 189 -14.38 -16.49 11.69
C LYS A 189 -13.54 -15.97 10.50
N THR A 190 -13.83 -14.76 10.05
CA THR A 190 -13.08 -14.13 8.95
C THR A 190 -11.62 -13.90 9.35
N ALA A 191 -11.36 -13.37 10.56
CA ALA A 191 -10.03 -13.15 11.07
C ALA A 191 -9.17 -14.44 11.12
N ILE A 192 -9.78 -15.59 11.46
CA ILE A 192 -9.10 -16.89 11.43
C ILE A 192 -8.76 -17.27 9.98
N SER A 193 -9.72 -17.17 9.05
CA SER A 193 -9.45 -17.48 7.63
C SER A 193 -8.38 -16.58 7.01
N MET A 194 -8.28 -15.32 7.46
CA MET A 194 -7.23 -14.40 7.01
C MET A 194 -5.83 -14.86 7.41
N MET A 195 -5.65 -15.61 8.49
CA MET A 195 -4.33 -16.11 8.90
C MET A 195 -3.79 -17.17 7.93
N ASP A 196 -4.67 -17.83 7.17
CA ASP A 196 -4.31 -18.85 6.17
C ASP A 196 -4.02 -18.23 4.78
N ASN A 197 -4.53 -17.01 4.50
CA ASN A 197 -4.28 -16.26 3.25
C ASN A 197 -4.23 -14.76 3.55
N GLY A 198 -3.18 -14.32 4.24
CA GLY A 198 -3.04 -12.95 4.70
C GLY A 198 -2.54 -12.87 6.13
N GLY A 199 -3.25 -12.12 7.00
CA GLY A 199 -2.90 -12.04 8.41
C GLY A 199 -3.59 -10.91 9.18
N LEU A 200 -3.16 -10.77 10.43
CA LEU A 200 -3.58 -9.74 11.37
C LEU A 200 -2.33 -8.96 11.82
N LEU A 201 -2.41 -7.66 11.80
CA LEU A 201 -1.32 -6.74 12.12
C LEU A 201 -1.75 -5.71 13.16
N THR A 202 -0.88 -5.37 14.10
CA THR A 202 -1.13 -4.28 15.05
C THR A 202 0.18 -3.67 15.57
N GLU A 203 0.12 -2.41 16.01
CA GLU A 203 1.18 -1.79 16.81
C GLU A 203 0.96 -1.96 18.33
N PHE A 204 -0.20 -2.43 18.72
CA PHE A 204 -0.60 -2.50 20.13
C PHE A 204 -0.22 -3.84 20.76
N MET A 205 0.37 -3.78 21.95
CA MET A 205 0.67 -4.98 22.74
C MET A 205 -0.60 -5.67 23.23
N SER A 206 -0.47 -6.95 23.57
CA SER A 206 -1.53 -7.74 24.22
C SER A 206 -2.10 -7.03 25.44
N GLY A 207 -3.38 -7.25 25.76
CA GLY A 207 -4.07 -6.55 26.84
C GLY A 207 -4.54 -5.13 26.49
N THR A 208 -4.16 -4.57 25.32
CA THR A 208 -4.67 -3.27 24.88
C THR A 208 -6.12 -3.38 24.42
N ASN A 209 -7.01 -2.55 24.97
CA ASN A 209 -8.42 -2.53 24.62
C ASN A 209 -8.70 -1.80 23.29
N PRO A 210 -9.81 -2.15 22.59
CA PRO A 210 -10.22 -1.49 21.35
C PRO A 210 -10.91 -0.14 21.65
N ASP A 211 -10.16 0.83 22.15
CA ASP A 211 -10.66 2.15 22.49
C ASP A 211 -10.79 3.07 21.26
N LYS A 212 -11.70 4.06 21.33
CA LYS A 212 -11.96 4.98 20.21
C LYS A 212 -10.69 5.65 19.68
N GLN A 213 -9.79 6.05 20.56
CA GLN A 213 -8.52 6.69 20.18
C GLN A 213 -7.60 5.75 19.39
N ASN A 214 -7.59 4.46 19.75
CA ASN A 214 -6.76 3.45 19.08
C ASN A 214 -7.25 3.20 17.65
N PHE A 215 -8.57 3.26 17.39
CA PHE A 215 -9.09 3.17 16.03
C PHE A 215 -8.60 4.32 15.13
N VAL A 216 -8.54 5.53 15.67
CA VAL A 216 -8.01 6.69 14.92
C VAL A 216 -6.52 6.54 14.67
N LYS A 217 -5.75 6.16 15.70
CA LYS A 217 -4.30 5.92 15.58
C LYS A 217 -3.99 4.83 14.56
N ARG A 218 -4.73 3.72 14.56
CA ARG A 218 -4.54 2.59 13.67
C ARG A 218 -4.70 2.99 12.19
N ASN A 219 -5.60 3.93 11.86
CA ASN A 219 -5.91 4.29 10.47
C ASN A 219 -4.67 4.76 9.70
N ARG A 220 -3.66 5.35 10.38
CA ARG A 220 -2.40 5.74 9.74
C ARG A 220 -1.62 4.54 9.20
N ILE A 221 -1.71 3.38 9.87
CA ILE A 221 -1.06 2.15 9.41
C ILE A 221 -1.78 1.63 8.16
N VAL A 222 -3.12 1.64 8.15
CA VAL A 222 -3.91 1.26 6.96
C VAL A 222 -3.56 2.16 5.77
N ALA A 223 -3.45 3.47 6.00
CA ALA A 223 -3.10 4.45 4.98
C ALA A 223 -1.64 4.34 4.51
N GLY A 224 -0.70 4.12 5.44
CA GLY A 224 0.74 4.10 5.15
C GLY A 224 1.22 2.82 4.47
N MET A 225 0.53 1.70 4.66
CA MET A 225 0.94 0.41 4.10
C MET A 225 0.60 0.21 2.63
N CYS A 226 -0.22 1.05 2.01
CA CYS A 226 -0.72 0.84 0.65
C CYS A 226 -0.01 1.73 -0.38
N ASP A 227 -0.14 1.36 -1.65
CA ASP A 227 0.13 2.22 -2.81
C ASP A 227 -1.04 3.18 -3.02
N ALA A 228 -2.25 2.67 -2.84
CA ALA A 228 -3.48 3.44 -3.01
C ALA A 228 -4.55 3.10 -1.95
N ALA A 229 -5.27 4.12 -1.49
CA ALA A 229 -6.43 3.98 -0.62
C ALA A 229 -7.73 4.15 -1.41
N ILE A 230 -8.65 3.19 -1.27
CA ILE A 230 -9.94 3.18 -1.97
C ILE A 230 -11.07 3.36 -0.95
N VAL A 231 -11.83 4.44 -1.09
CA VAL A 231 -13.00 4.73 -0.27
C VAL A 231 -14.25 4.29 -1.02
N VAL A 232 -14.88 3.20 -0.56
CA VAL A 232 -16.05 2.63 -1.25
C VAL A 232 -17.32 3.42 -0.94
N GLU A 233 -17.56 3.73 0.32
CA GLU A 233 -18.74 4.44 0.79
C GLU A 233 -18.43 5.17 2.09
N SER A 234 -18.82 6.43 2.23
CA SER A 234 -18.62 7.21 3.45
C SER A 234 -19.63 8.33 3.62
N ALA A 235 -20.11 8.51 4.86
CA ALA A 235 -20.82 9.73 5.22
C ALA A 235 -19.84 10.93 5.31
N ALA A 236 -20.38 12.16 5.30
CA ALA A 236 -19.61 13.41 5.33
C ALA A 236 -18.64 13.56 6.54
N LYS A 237 -18.86 12.81 7.62
CA LYS A 237 -18.00 12.75 8.82
C LYS A 237 -17.59 11.32 9.15
N GLY A 238 -17.33 10.49 8.13
CA GLY A 238 -16.95 9.09 8.29
C GLY A 238 -15.47 8.90 8.65
N GLY A 239 -15.17 7.84 9.41
CA GLY A 239 -13.78 7.49 9.76
C GLY A 239 -12.90 7.13 8.56
N ALA A 240 -13.49 6.69 7.45
CA ALA A 240 -12.79 6.40 6.20
C ALA A 240 -12.17 7.67 5.58
N LEU A 241 -12.77 8.83 5.78
CA LEU A 241 -12.22 10.11 5.31
C LEU A 241 -10.91 10.46 6.02
N ILE A 242 -10.76 10.08 7.30
CA ILE A 242 -9.48 10.24 8.03
C ILE A 242 -8.40 9.38 7.37
N THR A 243 -8.73 8.15 6.98
CA THR A 243 -7.77 7.28 6.29
C THR A 243 -7.39 7.85 4.92
N ALA A 244 -8.34 8.39 4.16
CA ALA A 244 -8.08 9.06 2.89
C ALA A 244 -7.18 10.30 3.05
N GLU A 245 -7.43 11.13 4.06
CA GLU A 245 -6.61 12.31 4.35
C GLU A 245 -5.18 11.92 4.77
N LEU A 246 -5.04 10.87 5.57
CA LEU A 246 -3.72 10.33 5.94
C LEU A 246 -2.98 9.75 4.72
N ALA A 247 -3.67 9.00 3.84
CA ALA A 247 -3.08 8.49 2.60
C ALA A 247 -2.56 9.64 1.72
N GLY A 248 -3.34 10.69 1.53
CA GLY A 248 -2.91 11.90 0.82
C GLY A 248 -1.70 12.59 1.49
N SER A 249 -1.64 12.65 2.83
CA SER A 249 -0.51 13.23 3.56
C SER A 249 0.78 12.39 3.43
N TYR A 250 0.65 11.10 3.18
CA TYR A 250 1.77 10.19 2.90
C TYR A 250 2.08 10.07 1.41
N HIS A 251 1.52 10.95 0.57
CA HIS A 251 1.68 10.93 -0.89
C HIS A 251 1.25 9.62 -1.55
N LYS A 252 0.27 8.93 -0.96
CA LYS A 252 -0.36 7.76 -1.55
C LYS A 252 -1.55 8.18 -2.39
N ASP A 253 -1.80 7.46 -3.48
CA ASP A 253 -2.98 7.72 -4.31
C ASP A 253 -4.28 7.44 -3.53
N CYS A 254 -5.30 8.23 -3.80
CA CYS A 254 -6.60 8.05 -3.17
C CYS A 254 -7.69 7.99 -4.24
N PHE A 255 -8.56 7.00 -4.13
CA PHE A 255 -9.68 6.78 -5.03
C PHE A 255 -10.99 6.71 -4.26
N ALA A 256 -12.08 7.12 -4.90
CA ALA A 256 -13.41 7.01 -4.31
C ALA A 256 -14.45 6.64 -5.36
N PHE A 257 -15.40 5.81 -4.95
CA PHE A 257 -16.58 5.54 -5.75
C PHE A 257 -17.59 6.66 -5.58
N PRO A 258 -18.17 7.18 -6.68
CA PRO A 258 -19.23 8.17 -6.60
C PRO A 258 -20.55 7.50 -6.15
N GLY A 259 -21.41 8.28 -5.57
CA GLY A 259 -22.76 7.84 -5.23
C GLY A 259 -23.79 8.93 -5.43
N LYS A 260 -25.05 8.65 -5.07
CA LYS A 260 -26.13 9.59 -5.24
C LYS A 260 -25.92 10.86 -4.39
N VAL A 261 -26.13 12.04 -4.99
CA VAL A 261 -25.89 13.32 -4.34
C VAL A 261 -26.65 13.50 -3.03
N MET A 262 -27.88 12.98 -2.95
CA MET A 262 -28.74 13.09 -1.77
C MET A 262 -28.59 11.94 -0.78
N ASP A 263 -27.71 10.98 -1.05
CA ASP A 263 -27.49 9.85 -0.17
C ASP A 263 -26.45 10.20 0.90
N MET A 264 -26.83 10.02 2.16
CA MET A 264 -26.02 10.34 3.32
C MET A 264 -24.65 9.61 3.33
N TYR A 265 -24.62 8.35 2.91
CA TYR A 265 -23.40 7.54 2.90
C TYR A 265 -22.55 7.69 1.63
N SER A 266 -23.06 8.40 0.62
CA SER A 266 -22.30 8.80 -0.57
C SER A 266 -21.63 10.18 -0.41
N ALA A 267 -22.12 10.99 0.53
CA ALA A 267 -21.70 12.38 0.69
C ALA A 267 -20.18 12.54 0.92
N GLY A 268 -19.56 11.65 1.70
CA GLY A 268 -18.12 11.71 1.98
C GLY A 268 -17.26 11.40 0.75
N CYS A 269 -17.62 10.37 -0.02
CA CYS A 269 -16.93 10.03 -1.27
C CYS A 269 -17.07 11.15 -2.30
N ASN A 270 -18.30 11.66 -2.49
CA ASN A 270 -18.55 12.77 -3.40
C ASN A 270 -17.77 14.05 -3.01
N GLU A 271 -17.61 14.31 -1.71
CA GLU A 271 -16.81 15.45 -1.21
C GLU A 271 -15.31 15.27 -1.44
N LEU A 272 -14.77 14.04 -1.28
CA LEU A 272 -13.38 13.74 -1.62
C LEU A 272 -13.11 13.99 -3.12
N ILE A 273 -14.00 13.51 -4.00
CA ILE A 273 -13.90 13.69 -5.44
C ILE A 273 -14.00 15.15 -5.82
N LYS A 274 -15.02 15.85 -5.33
CA LYS A 274 -15.27 17.29 -5.58
C LYS A 274 -14.08 18.17 -5.21
N ASN A 275 -13.40 17.84 -4.12
CA ASN A 275 -12.25 18.61 -3.61
C ASN A 275 -10.91 18.12 -4.17
N ASN A 276 -10.89 17.23 -5.17
CA ASN A 276 -9.69 16.62 -5.75
C ASN A 276 -8.77 15.94 -4.71
N LYS A 277 -9.36 15.40 -3.62
CA LYS A 277 -8.67 14.60 -2.62
C LYS A 277 -8.67 13.11 -2.96
N ALA A 278 -9.53 12.69 -3.88
CA ALA A 278 -9.58 11.33 -4.41
C ALA A 278 -9.98 11.38 -5.90
N SER A 279 -9.37 10.52 -6.70
CA SER A 279 -9.77 10.30 -8.08
C SER A 279 -11.03 9.44 -8.11
N LEU A 280 -11.96 9.78 -9.01
CA LEU A 280 -13.17 8.99 -9.22
C LEU A 280 -12.81 7.69 -9.96
N ILE A 281 -13.31 6.57 -9.43
CA ILE A 281 -13.30 5.27 -10.14
C ILE A 281 -14.71 4.69 -10.16
N MET A 282 -15.05 3.95 -11.23
CA MET A 282 -16.32 3.26 -11.38
C MET A 282 -16.16 1.73 -11.30
N ASN A 283 -14.97 1.22 -11.58
CA ASN A 283 -14.66 -0.21 -11.66
C ASN A 283 -13.17 -0.46 -11.42
N ALA A 284 -12.73 -1.72 -11.49
CA ALA A 284 -11.34 -2.11 -11.30
C ALA A 284 -10.45 -1.74 -12.50
N GLU A 285 -10.99 -1.67 -13.71
CA GLU A 285 -10.25 -1.27 -14.92
C GLU A 285 -9.81 0.19 -14.79
N ASP A 286 -10.71 1.10 -14.41
CA ASP A 286 -10.40 2.52 -14.17
C ASP A 286 -9.26 2.66 -13.14
N PHE A 287 -9.35 1.87 -12.04
CA PHE A 287 -8.34 1.89 -10.99
C PHE A 287 -6.97 1.42 -11.50
N VAL A 288 -6.91 0.25 -12.15
CA VAL A 288 -5.65 -0.34 -12.64
C VAL A 288 -5.00 0.57 -13.70
N GLN A 289 -5.80 1.18 -14.58
CA GLN A 289 -5.35 2.15 -15.55
C GLN A 289 -4.79 3.41 -14.88
N ALA A 290 -5.49 3.97 -13.88
CA ALA A 290 -5.05 5.15 -13.15
C ALA A 290 -3.74 4.92 -12.39
N MET A 291 -3.55 3.72 -11.82
CA MET A 291 -2.31 3.31 -11.17
C MET A 291 -1.16 3.01 -12.14
N GLY A 292 -1.42 2.95 -13.44
CA GLY A 292 -0.42 2.51 -14.43
C GLY A 292 0.03 1.06 -14.22
N TRP A 293 -0.80 0.23 -13.60
CA TRP A 293 -0.50 -1.18 -13.41
C TRP A 293 -0.82 -1.95 -14.68
N ASP A 294 0.17 -2.67 -15.21
CA ASP A 294 -0.07 -3.55 -16.35
C ASP A 294 -1.06 -4.64 -15.93
N TYR A 295 -2.20 -4.66 -16.57
CA TYR A 295 -3.12 -5.77 -16.39
C TYR A 295 -2.95 -6.76 -17.54
N GLN A 296 -2.74 -8.00 -17.17
CA GLN A 296 -2.88 -9.10 -18.11
C GLN A 296 -4.37 -9.19 -18.44
N THR A 297 -4.79 -8.59 -19.53
CA THR A 297 -6.02 -9.05 -20.16
C THR A 297 -5.85 -10.56 -20.36
N LYS A 298 -6.52 -11.38 -19.54
CA LYS A 298 -6.80 -12.75 -19.97
C LYS A 298 -7.48 -12.57 -21.32
N ALA A 299 -6.69 -12.76 -22.39
CA ALA A 299 -7.24 -12.78 -23.72
C ALA A 299 -8.46 -13.69 -23.64
N LYS A 300 -9.66 -13.14 -23.91
CA LYS A 300 -10.80 -13.95 -24.31
C LYS A 300 -10.19 -14.95 -25.26
N THR A 301 -10.25 -16.23 -24.94
CA THR A 301 -9.72 -17.33 -25.72
C THR A 301 -10.45 -17.38 -27.07
N GLY A 302 -10.14 -16.45 -27.92
CA GLY A 302 -10.11 -16.59 -29.34
C GLY A 302 -8.62 -16.59 -29.65
N ASN A 303 -8.12 -17.66 -30.22
CA ASN A 303 -6.75 -17.83 -30.66
C ASN A 303 -6.29 -16.61 -31.47
N VAL A 304 -5.87 -15.54 -30.79
CA VAL A 304 -4.93 -14.59 -31.33
C VAL A 304 -3.58 -15.09 -30.80
N GLN A 305 -3.04 -16.04 -31.52
CA GLN A 305 -1.62 -16.31 -31.50
C GLN A 305 -0.95 -14.96 -31.72
N ARG A 306 -0.43 -14.34 -30.63
CA ARG A 306 0.54 -13.26 -30.78
C ARG A 306 1.67 -13.90 -31.54
N GLU A 307 1.80 -13.55 -32.81
CA GLU A 307 3.01 -13.85 -33.55
C GLU A 307 4.14 -13.20 -32.76
N LEU A 308 5.01 -14.04 -32.22
CA LEU A 308 6.21 -13.63 -31.47
C LEU A 308 7.14 -12.73 -32.31
N PHE A 309 6.86 -12.63 -33.59
CA PHE A 309 7.54 -11.76 -34.55
C PHE A 309 6.48 -11.23 -35.53
N PRO A 310 6.02 -9.97 -35.40
CA PRO A 310 5.22 -9.36 -36.46
C PRO A 310 6.02 -9.45 -37.77
N GLU A 311 5.37 -9.87 -38.86
CA GLU A 311 6.00 -9.78 -40.18
C GLU A 311 6.34 -8.32 -40.47
N LEU A 312 7.62 -8.03 -40.36
CA LEU A 312 8.16 -6.68 -40.58
C LEU A 312 8.52 -6.53 -42.05
N SER A 313 8.07 -5.44 -42.65
CA SER A 313 8.48 -5.04 -44.00
C SER A 313 9.99 -4.74 -44.04
N ALA A 314 10.56 -4.64 -45.24
CA ALA A 314 11.96 -4.30 -45.39
C ALA A 314 12.28 -2.87 -44.83
N GLU A 315 11.36 -1.94 -44.97
CA GLU A 315 11.47 -0.59 -44.45
C GLU A 315 11.35 -0.53 -42.92
N GLU A 316 10.45 -1.32 -42.34
CA GLU A 316 10.30 -1.44 -40.90
C GLU A 316 11.56 -2.04 -40.23
N LYS A 317 12.17 -3.08 -40.85
CA LYS A 317 13.43 -3.66 -40.39
C LYS A 317 14.56 -2.68 -40.38
N LEU A 318 14.67 -1.85 -41.44
CA LEU A 318 15.70 -0.83 -41.52
C LEU A 318 15.57 0.21 -40.38
N ILE A 319 14.37 0.64 -40.08
CA ILE A 319 14.11 1.60 -38.98
C ILE A 319 14.49 0.96 -37.62
N ILE A 320 14.16 -0.29 -37.41
CA ILE A 320 14.50 -1.03 -36.20
C ILE A 320 16.03 -1.12 -36.05
N GLU A 321 16.76 -1.52 -37.08
CA GLU A 321 18.22 -1.59 -37.04
C GLU A 321 18.90 -0.26 -36.71
N VAL A 322 18.32 0.85 -37.15
CA VAL A 322 18.81 2.20 -36.85
C VAL A 322 18.51 2.55 -35.38
N LEU A 323 17.33 2.17 -34.86
CA LEU A 323 16.92 2.40 -33.46
C LEU A 323 17.67 1.49 -32.48
N GLU A 324 18.02 0.26 -32.86
CA GLU A 324 18.86 -0.64 -32.04
C GLU A 324 20.24 -0.03 -31.71
N LYS A 325 20.80 0.70 -32.67
CA LYS A 325 22.08 1.39 -32.49
C LYS A 325 21.96 2.67 -31.65
N ASN A 326 20.73 3.15 -31.40
CA ASN A 326 20.43 4.37 -30.69
C ASN A 326 19.42 4.11 -29.56
N THR A 327 19.89 3.46 -28.49
CA THR A 327 19.06 3.01 -27.34
C THR A 327 18.31 4.13 -26.62
N GLU A 328 18.77 5.38 -26.73
CA GLU A 328 18.11 6.58 -26.17
C GLU A 328 16.91 7.05 -27.01
N GLY A 329 16.74 6.49 -28.20
CA GLY A 329 15.76 6.90 -29.19
C GLY A 329 16.28 7.95 -30.17
N MET A 330 15.56 8.15 -31.28
CA MET A 330 15.95 9.06 -32.35
C MET A 330 14.76 9.92 -32.79
N GLN A 331 15.05 11.19 -33.07
CA GLN A 331 14.05 12.15 -33.55
C GLN A 331 13.70 11.85 -35.03
N ILE A 332 12.43 12.02 -35.43
CA ILE A 332 11.89 11.61 -36.71
C ILE A 332 12.72 12.15 -37.91
N ASN A 333 13.19 13.39 -37.87
CA ASN A 333 13.98 13.96 -38.94
C ASN A 333 15.35 13.25 -39.11
N ASN A 334 15.93 12.79 -38.01
CA ASN A 334 17.17 12.03 -38.03
C ASN A 334 16.94 10.62 -38.57
N LEU A 335 15.78 9.99 -38.23
CA LEU A 335 15.38 8.70 -38.83
C LEU A 335 15.18 8.81 -40.35
N VAL A 336 14.55 9.86 -40.81
CA VAL A 336 14.38 10.15 -42.26
C VAL A 336 15.72 10.16 -42.97
N VAL A 337 16.71 10.84 -42.41
CA VAL A 337 18.06 10.93 -42.98
C VAL A 337 18.78 9.58 -42.87
N ALA A 338 18.74 8.92 -41.72
CA ALA A 338 19.46 7.68 -41.49
C ALA A 338 18.93 6.49 -42.31
N CYS A 339 17.61 6.44 -42.52
CA CYS A 339 16.96 5.37 -43.28
C CYS A 339 16.76 5.74 -44.77
N ASN A 340 17.01 6.98 -45.16
CA ASN A 340 16.75 7.51 -46.50
C ASN A 340 15.30 7.29 -46.98
N ILE A 341 14.33 7.42 -46.05
CA ILE A 341 12.90 7.27 -46.29
C ILE A 341 12.24 8.65 -46.21
N PRO A 342 11.43 9.06 -47.20
CA PRO A 342 10.74 10.36 -47.15
C PRO A 342 9.83 10.51 -45.94
N ILE A 343 9.74 11.72 -45.37
CA ILE A 343 8.97 12.04 -44.18
C ILE A 343 7.48 11.62 -44.29
N SER A 344 6.91 11.69 -45.48
CA SER A 344 5.52 11.30 -45.75
C SER A 344 5.28 9.80 -45.59
N GLN A 345 6.26 8.95 -45.87
CA GLN A 345 6.22 7.52 -45.69
C GLN A 345 6.67 7.14 -44.28
N MET A 346 7.73 7.81 -43.77
CA MET A 346 8.27 7.57 -42.43
C MET A 346 7.18 7.66 -41.34
N SER A 347 6.32 8.65 -41.38
CA SER A 347 5.26 8.85 -40.41
C SER A 347 4.25 7.68 -40.38
N GLY A 348 3.91 7.12 -41.55
CA GLY A 348 3.02 5.97 -41.68
C GLY A 348 3.67 4.70 -41.10
N ILE A 349 4.93 4.44 -41.46
CA ILE A 349 5.68 3.26 -40.98
C ILE A 349 5.90 3.31 -39.48
N LEU A 350 6.24 4.48 -38.93
CA LEU A 350 6.40 4.65 -37.47
C LEU A 350 5.08 4.44 -36.74
N PHE A 351 3.96 4.89 -37.30
CA PHE A 351 2.64 4.60 -36.72
C PHE A 351 2.32 3.08 -36.72
N GLU A 352 2.62 2.39 -37.85
CA GLU A 352 2.43 0.94 -37.91
C GLU A 352 3.32 0.18 -36.92
N LEU A 353 4.59 0.56 -36.75
CA LEU A 353 5.52 -0.02 -35.80
C LEU A 353 5.07 0.23 -34.33
N GLU A 354 4.49 1.40 -34.06
CA GLU A 354 3.92 1.72 -32.75
C GLU A 354 2.67 0.87 -32.46
N MET A 355 1.77 0.71 -33.45
CA MET A 355 0.60 -0.16 -33.36
C MET A 355 0.98 -1.65 -33.22
N LYS A 356 2.08 -2.09 -33.82
CA LYS A 356 2.67 -3.42 -33.64
C LYS A 356 3.35 -3.58 -32.27
N GLY A 357 3.47 -2.50 -31.48
CA GLY A 357 4.12 -2.52 -30.17
C GLY A 357 5.63 -2.74 -30.22
N VAL A 358 6.29 -2.37 -31.33
CA VAL A 358 7.74 -2.50 -31.53
C VAL A 358 8.50 -1.25 -31.10
N ILE A 359 7.90 -0.08 -31.31
CA ILE A 359 8.46 1.22 -30.93
C ILE A 359 7.47 2.04 -30.09
N ARG A 360 7.96 3.09 -29.47
CA ARG A 360 7.15 4.06 -28.70
C ARG A 360 7.50 5.48 -29.13
N ALA A 361 6.46 6.27 -29.40
CA ALA A 361 6.61 7.72 -29.59
C ALA A 361 6.77 8.42 -28.23
N MET A 362 7.74 9.32 -28.16
CA MET A 362 8.04 10.16 -26.99
C MET A 362 7.85 11.64 -27.32
N ALA A 363 7.80 12.48 -26.29
CA ALA A 363 7.71 13.92 -26.47
C ALA A 363 8.85 14.47 -27.37
N GLY A 364 8.54 15.44 -28.25
CA GLY A 364 9.51 16.01 -29.17
C GLY A 364 9.71 15.22 -30.47
N GLY A 365 8.81 14.28 -30.81
CA GLY A 365 8.89 13.47 -32.03
C GLY A 365 10.07 12.48 -32.02
N ILE A 366 10.46 12.01 -30.86
CA ILE A 366 11.48 10.99 -30.64
C ILE A 366 10.82 9.63 -30.61
N TYR A 367 11.40 8.64 -31.28
CA TYR A 367 10.95 7.25 -31.29
C TYR A 367 12.01 6.33 -30.70
N ARG A 368 11.56 5.39 -29.86
CA ARG A 368 12.43 4.44 -29.16
C ARG A 368 11.90 3.01 -29.32
N LEU A 369 12.82 2.04 -29.41
CA LEU A 369 12.47 0.62 -29.38
C LEU A 369 11.87 0.23 -28.02
N LEU A 370 10.81 -0.56 -28.03
CA LEU A 370 10.28 -1.25 -26.88
C LEU A 370 10.99 -2.62 -26.79
N LEU A 371 11.93 -2.74 -25.90
CA LEU A 371 12.59 -4.01 -25.57
C LEU A 371 11.70 -4.90 -24.71
#